data_4ee479913c3020ef95981310c6e267d5
#
_entry.id   4ee479913c3020ef95981310c6e267d5
#
_cell.length_a   1.000
_cell.length_b   1.000
_cell.length_c   1.000
_cell.angle_alpha   90.00
_cell.angle_beta   90.00
_cell.angle_gamma   90.00
#
_symmetry.space_group_name_H-M   'P 1'
#
loop_
_entity.id
_entity.type
_entity.pdbx_description
1 polymer ?
#
loop_
_entity_poly.entity_id
_entity_poly.type
_entity_poly.pdbx_seq_one_letter_code
_entity_poly.pdbx_strand_id
1 'polypeptide(L)'
;MKIPLIGLLALLTLKGWAQTSAKININSATEVDYVYSLTIERVRFHETIGVGLAPTEYETIDVFDLSFQKDGSTTFEVTRPVLVRMNIASKRPTNTLGPIEMRKESRTQLLYITPGEELTITVNPGNELTFAGTTVPYQEFLQAYFLENHYQYLPAFRFDPRKIDNSSILQQSDSLAELRKTKYEELRATLPVDEVFDNYVRATTHVEPYQMRITVRDREMRQNTPVRLTPEQRKELNQITLSNFKLFPDEALLSLSYRNELQSWILIPTTEKYPPSKAKQYLLEEAAVEEVYAASVEKLKDYPRQQEYLATYWLNYAVTALPSVKVAQGLFADFGTRFPDSPVRNYFSKLISSKEKLEKGEVAPDFTLLNADSAAVSLSSLRGKPLCVAFAFNIKQHEPALRLIEEVKGDSVLFVYINVASGIPFTTWKQYAEPRPQALHLWASDETIEFLKQVYTIEPRFPYMVIDEAGRFINRWIPQEFPDNKTLRQNLGEVAIK
;
A
#
# COMPACT_ATOMS: atom_id res chain seq x y z
N MET A 1 54.02 -6.26 44.15
CA MET A 1 53.99 -6.14 42.69
C MET A 1 52.56 -6.33 42.24
N LYS A 2 51.87 -5.23 42.02
CA LYS A 2 50.42 -5.25 41.58
C LYS A 2 50.41 -5.04 40.06
N ILE A 3 50.06 -6.06 39.30
CA ILE A 3 49.85 -5.98 37.85
C ILE A 3 48.46 -5.43 37.63
N PRO A 4 48.27 -4.38 36.85
CA PRO A 4 46.94 -3.76 36.70
C PRO A 4 46.05 -4.58 35.79
N LEU A 5 44.83 -4.82 36.29
CA LEU A 5 43.70 -5.52 35.67
C LEU A 5 42.98 -4.67 34.58
N ILE A 6 43.72 -3.87 33.83
CA ILE A 6 43.14 -2.93 32.82
C ILE A 6 43.15 -3.52 31.40
N GLY A 7 43.88 -4.63 31.19
CA GLY A 7 44.01 -5.23 29.86
C GLY A 7 42.87 -6.17 29.43
N LEU A 8 41.99 -6.60 30.36
CA LEU A 8 40.95 -7.62 30.04
C LEU A 8 39.58 -7.03 29.71
N LEU A 9 39.35 -5.76 30.01
CA LEU A 9 38.07 -5.10 29.66
C LEU A 9 38.02 -4.56 28.22
N ALA A 10 39.19 -4.34 27.59
CA ALA A 10 39.26 -3.81 26.23
C ALA A 10 39.04 -4.88 25.13
N LEU A 11 39.11 -6.18 25.50
CA LEU A 11 38.88 -7.28 24.57
C LEU A 11 37.38 -7.78 24.56
N LEU A 12 36.57 -7.33 25.51
CA LEU A 12 35.14 -7.67 25.59
C LEU A 12 34.22 -6.63 24.90
N THR A 13 34.76 -5.47 24.55
CA THR A 13 34.00 -4.43 23.82
C THR A 13 34.16 -4.49 22.31
N LEU A 14 34.94 -5.42 21.76
CA LEU A 14 35.08 -5.66 20.31
C LEU A 14 34.22 -6.81 19.78
N LYS A 15 33.39 -7.43 20.61
CA LYS A 15 32.35 -8.34 20.17
C LYS A 15 31.06 -7.55 20.00
N GLY A 16 30.86 -7.00 18.82
CA GLY A 16 29.49 -6.53 18.56
C GLY A 16 29.32 -5.36 17.63
N TRP A 17 30.19 -5.17 16.67
CA TRP A 17 29.71 -4.60 15.43
C TRP A 17 29.13 -5.77 14.63
N ALA A 18 27.89 -6.17 14.98
CA ALA A 18 27.13 -7.05 14.15
C ALA A 18 27.12 -6.42 12.76
N GLN A 19 27.47 -7.19 11.77
CA GLN A 19 27.38 -6.77 10.38
C GLN A 19 25.92 -6.38 10.14
N THR A 20 25.64 -5.09 9.96
CA THR A 20 24.29 -4.53 9.87
C THR A 20 23.86 -4.36 8.43
N SER A 21 24.66 -4.86 7.48
CA SER A 21 24.36 -4.78 6.05
C SER A 21 24.30 -6.18 5.44
N ALA A 22 23.51 -6.30 4.39
CA ALA A 22 23.51 -7.44 3.49
C ALA A 22 23.81 -6.98 2.07
N LYS A 23 24.36 -7.89 1.26
CA LYS A 23 24.70 -7.63 -0.14
C LYS A 23 24.01 -8.65 -1.03
N ILE A 24 23.36 -8.17 -2.08
CA ILE A 24 22.80 -9.01 -3.14
C ILE A 24 23.61 -8.74 -4.41
N ASN A 25 24.21 -9.80 -4.95
CA ASN A 25 24.85 -9.81 -6.25
C ASN A 25 23.94 -10.49 -7.25
N ILE A 26 23.82 -9.91 -8.44
CA ILE A 26 22.95 -10.42 -9.51
C ILE A 26 23.80 -10.63 -10.73
N ASN A 27 23.77 -11.85 -11.26
CA ASN A 27 24.45 -12.24 -12.48
C ASN A 27 23.42 -12.71 -13.50
N SER A 28 23.59 -12.36 -14.76
CA SER A 28 22.81 -12.92 -15.86
C SER A 28 23.65 -13.88 -16.66
N ALA A 29 23.20 -15.15 -16.73
CA ALA A 29 23.89 -16.20 -17.51
C ALA A 29 23.59 -16.16 -19.01
N THR A 30 22.72 -15.25 -19.48
CA THR A 30 22.25 -15.24 -20.87
C THR A 30 22.85 -14.12 -21.69
N GLU A 31 23.21 -14.45 -22.96
CA GLU A 31 23.16 -13.49 -24.06
C GLU A 31 21.68 -13.18 -24.29
N VAL A 32 21.25 -12.01 -23.91
CA VAL A 32 19.83 -11.73 -23.71
C VAL A 32 19.23 -11.12 -24.96
N ASP A 33 18.32 -11.83 -25.62
CA ASP A 33 17.37 -11.24 -26.58
C ASP A 33 16.26 -10.43 -25.88
N TYR A 34 16.29 -10.31 -24.54
CA TYR A 34 15.26 -9.68 -23.72
C TYR A 34 15.86 -8.65 -22.77
N VAL A 35 15.20 -7.49 -22.69
CA VAL A 35 15.48 -6.45 -21.70
C VAL A 35 14.85 -6.88 -20.38
N TYR A 36 15.65 -7.26 -19.39
CA TYR A 36 15.14 -7.54 -18.04
C TYR A 36 15.33 -6.32 -17.13
N SER A 37 14.28 -5.90 -16.49
CA SER A 37 14.34 -5.00 -15.36
C SER A 37 14.12 -5.83 -14.09
N LEU A 38 15.04 -5.69 -13.14
CA LEU A 38 14.98 -6.39 -11.87
C LEU A 38 14.88 -5.34 -10.76
N THR A 39 13.77 -5.37 -10.05
CA THR A 39 13.52 -4.47 -8.92
C THR A 39 13.65 -5.25 -7.63
N ILE A 40 14.44 -4.74 -6.69
CA ILE A 40 14.58 -5.29 -5.34
C ILE A 40 13.80 -4.40 -4.39
N GLU A 41 12.88 -4.99 -3.65
CA GLU A 41 11.99 -4.29 -2.73
C GLU A 41 12.03 -4.96 -1.36
N ARG A 42 12.08 -4.16 -0.30
CA ARG A 42 11.99 -4.62 1.09
C ARG A 42 10.59 -4.41 1.64
N VAL A 43 10.11 -5.37 2.43
CA VAL A 43 8.84 -5.22 3.17
C VAL A 43 9.01 -4.15 4.24
N ARG A 44 8.14 -3.16 4.24
CA ARG A 44 8.05 -2.12 5.26
C ARG A 44 7.04 -2.52 6.32
N PHE A 45 7.46 -2.58 7.56
CA PHE A 45 6.57 -2.92 8.67
C PHE A 45 5.81 -1.72 9.24
N HIS A 46 6.36 -0.52 9.09
CA HIS A 46 5.88 0.68 9.78
C HIS A 46 5.47 1.81 8.84
N GLU A 47 5.82 1.72 7.57
CA GLU A 47 5.55 2.78 6.63
C GLU A 47 4.40 2.41 5.71
N THR A 48 3.20 2.70 6.17
CA THR A 48 2.01 2.66 5.33
C THR A 48 1.90 3.97 4.54
N ILE A 49 2.88 4.23 3.71
CA ILE A 49 2.85 5.38 2.81
C ILE A 49 2.23 4.93 1.51
N GLY A 50 0.95 5.07 1.38
CA GLY A 50 0.25 4.78 0.15
C GLY A 50 -1.01 5.60 0.04
N VAL A 51 -1.23 6.16 -1.12
CA VAL A 51 -2.52 6.71 -1.50
C VAL A 51 -3.49 5.55 -1.59
N GLY A 52 -4.44 5.48 -0.68
CA GLY A 52 -5.44 4.44 -0.66
C GLY A 52 -5.44 3.58 0.61
N LEU A 53 -6.42 2.69 0.71
CA LEU A 53 -6.63 1.80 1.86
C LEU A 53 -5.60 0.66 1.96
N ALA A 54 -4.79 0.45 0.92
CA ALA A 54 -3.69 -0.50 0.91
C ALA A 54 -2.38 0.27 1.04
N PRO A 55 -1.67 0.13 2.16
CA PRO A 55 -0.33 0.67 2.29
C PRO A 55 0.56 0.06 1.21
N THR A 56 1.47 0.85 0.63
CA THR A 56 2.58 0.30 -0.13
C THR A 56 3.47 -0.43 0.86
N GLU A 57 3.36 -1.74 0.88
CA GLU A 57 4.07 -2.59 1.85
C GLU A 57 5.54 -2.78 1.49
N TYR A 58 5.98 -2.22 0.37
CA TYR A 58 7.32 -2.43 -0.16
C TYR A 58 8.05 -1.11 -0.40
N GLU A 59 9.32 -1.11 -0.02
CA GLU A 59 10.30 -0.07 -0.33
C GLU A 59 11.22 -0.58 -1.42
N THR A 60 11.34 0.15 -2.52
CA THR A 60 12.35 -0.16 -3.54
C THR A 60 13.73 0.13 -2.98
N ILE A 61 14.58 -0.91 -2.91
CA ILE A 61 15.98 -0.81 -2.50
C ILE A 61 16.81 -0.43 -3.71
N ASP A 62 16.61 -1.13 -4.85
CA ASP A 62 17.38 -0.90 -6.06
C ASP A 62 16.63 -1.40 -7.31
N VAL A 63 17.01 -0.89 -8.47
CA VAL A 63 16.52 -1.30 -9.78
C VAL A 63 17.68 -1.55 -10.72
N PHE A 64 17.79 -2.76 -11.23
CA PHE A 64 18.81 -3.17 -12.19
C PHE A 64 18.20 -3.28 -13.59
N ASP A 65 18.87 -2.73 -14.58
CA ASP A 65 18.57 -2.95 -15.98
C ASP A 65 19.59 -3.94 -16.57
N LEU A 66 19.25 -5.21 -16.52
CA LEU A 66 20.12 -6.29 -16.98
C LEU A 66 20.29 -6.33 -18.52
N SER A 67 19.59 -5.47 -19.26
CA SER A 67 19.78 -5.34 -20.71
C SER A 67 21.10 -4.68 -21.09
N PHE A 68 21.67 -3.87 -20.18
CA PHE A 68 22.90 -3.12 -20.38
C PHE A 68 24.06 -3.60 -19.50
N GLN A 69 23.73 -4.24 -18.37
CA GLN A 69 24.71 -4.72 -17.40
C GLN A 69 24.46 -6.19 -17.11
N LYS A 70 25.43 -7.08 -17.43
CA LYS A 70 25.32 -8.51 -17.13
C LYS A 70 25.33 -8.82 -15.64
N ASP A 71 25.93 -7.93 -14.84
CA ASP A 71 26.11 -8.11 -13.41
C ASP A 71 25.72 -6.83 -12.67
N GLY A 72 25.15 -6.99 -11.50
CA GLY A 72 24.81 -5.88 -10.60
C GLY A 72 25.00 -6.27 -9.13
N SER A 73 25.17 -5.30 -8.27
CA SER A 73 25.17 -5.55 -6.83
C SER A 73 24.57 -4.39 -6.07
N THR A 74 23.82 -4.70 -5.01
CA THR A 74 23.31 -3.72 -4.07
C THR A 74 23.63 -4.11 -2.65
N THR A 75 23.90 -3.13 -1.81
CA THR A 75 24.13 -3.30 -0.36
C THR A 75 23.15 -2.43 0.38
N PHE A 76 22.49 -3.01 1.38
CA PHE A 76 21.51 -2.30 2.19
C PHE A 76 21.59 -2.73 3.65
N GLU A 77 21.06 -1.88 4.52
CA GLU A 77 21.09 -2.15 5.96
C GLU A 77 20.08 -3.23 6.33
N VAL A 78 20.56 -4.23 7.07
CA VAL A 78 19.75 -5.34 7.61
C VAL A 78 20.20 -5.61 9.04
N THR A 79 19.42 -5.19 10.02
CA THR A 79 19.71 -5.40 11.45
C THR A 79 19.09 -6.67 12.00
N ARG A 80 18.19 -7.30 11.25
CA ARG A 80 17.48 -8.55 11.58
C ARG A 80 17.05 -9.22 10.29
N PRO A 81 16.72 -10.53 10.29
CA PRO A 81 16.23 -11.21 9.10
C PRO A 81 15.01 -10.51 8.49
N VAL A 82 15.00 -10.38 7.18
CA VAL A 82 13.94 -9.73 6.39
C VAL A 82 13.57 -10.56 5.17
N LEU A 83 12.36 -10.35 4.67
CA LEU A 83 11.99 -10.79 3.32
C LEU A 83 12.15 -9.62 2.35
N VAL A 84 12.84 -9.92 1.27
CA VAL A 84 13.02 -9.02 0.13
C VAL A 84 12.27 -9.59 -1.05
N ARG A 85 11.53 -8.75 -1.77
CA ARG A 85 10.85 -9.11 -3.00
C ARG A 85 11.72 -8.72 -4.19
N MET A 86 12.00 -9.67 -5.05
CA MET A 86 12.68 -9.45 -6.32
C MET A 86 11.68 -9.62 -7.47
N ASN A 87 11.41 -8.57 -8.21
CA ASN A 87 10.55 -8.59 -9.38
C ASN A 87 11.40 -8.62 -10.63
N ILE A 88 11.20 -9.62 -11.47
CA ILE A 88 11.83 -9.75 -12.79
C ILE A 88 10.76 -9.40 -13.82
N ALA A 89 10.96 -8.34 -14.57
CA ALA A 89 10.09 -7.95 -15.67
C ALA A 89 10.84 -8.06 -17.00
N SER A 90 10.31 -8.83 -17.92
CA SER A 90 10.79 -8.88 -19.30
C SER A 90 10.19 -7.71 -20.08
N LYS A 91 11.06 -6.88 -20.67
CA LYS A 91 10.65 -5.83 -21.61
C LYS A 91 10.99 -6.31 -23.03
N ARG A 92 10.04 -6.93 -23.73
CA ARG A 92 10.17 -7.06 -25.19
C ARG A 92 9.97 -5.70 -25.88
N PRO A 93 10.62 -5.45 -27.02
CA PRO A 93 10.28 -4.30 -27.86
C PRO A 93 8.78 -4.31 -28.13
N THR A 94 8.13 -3.17 -27.92
CA THR A 94 6.69 -2.97 -27.79
C THR A 94 5.82 -3.36 -29.00
N ASN A 95 6.38 -3.88 -30.07
CA ASN A 95 5.67 -4.04 -31.34
C ASN A 95 5.15 -5.47 -31.64
N THR A 96 5.30 -6.44 -30.74
CA THR A 96 5.03 -7.86 -31.12
C THR A 96 4.17 -8.67 -30.15
N LEU A 97 3.84 -8.20 -28.93
CA LEU A 97 3.11 -9.02 -27.96
C LEU A 97 1.92 -8.31 -27.30
N GLY A 98 0.81 -9.01 -27.19
CA GLY A 98 -0.37 -8.58 -26.47
C GLY A 98 -0.20 -8.62 -24.94
N PRO A 99 -1.12 -7.96 -24.18
CA PRO A 99 -1.02 -7.83 -22.71
C PRO A 99 -0.94 -9.16 -21.93
N ILE A 100 -1.38 -10.26 -22.52
CA ILE A 100 -1.41 -11.60 -21.90
C ILE A 100 -0.03 -12.28 -21.95
N GLU A 101 0.75 -12.04 -23.00
CA GLU A 101 2.07 -12.63 -23.16
C GLU A 101 3.13 -11.92 -22.31
N MET A 102 3.01 -10.62 -22.11
CA MET A 102 3.86 -9.86 -21.17
C MET A 102 3.74 -10.38 -19.72
N ARG A 103 2.57 -10.90 -19.31
CA ARG A 103 2.36 -11.45 -17.96
C ARG A 103 3.03 -12.81 -17.74
N LYS A 104 3.33 -13.57 -18.79
CA LYS A 104 4.01 -14.87 -18.67
C LYS A 104 5.51 -14.73 -18.39
N GLU A 105 6.08 -13.59 -18.68
CA GLU A 105 7.52 -13.34 -18.60
C GLU A 105 7.92 -12.54 -17.34
N SER A 106 6.97 -11.98 -16.61
CA SER A 106 7.26 -11.38 -15.31
C SER A 106 7.16 -12.42 -14.20
N ARG A 107 8.18 -12.45 -13.36
CA ARG A 107 8.27 -13.33 -12.20
C ARG A 107 8.62 -12.51 -10.97
N THR A 108 8.04 -12.88 -9.86
CA THR A 108 8.44 -12.36 -8.56
C THR A 108 8.91 -13.49 -7.67
N GLN A 109 9.97 -13.24 -6.92
CA GLN A 109 10.61 -14.16 -6.01
C GLN A 109 10.76 -13.49 -4.64
N LEU A 110 10.40 -14.20 -3.57
CA LEU A 110 10.77 -13.82 -2.21
C LEU A 110 12.16 -14.34 -1.89
N LEU A 111 12.95 -13.51 -1.23
CA LEU A 111 14.29 -13.82 -0.76
C LEU A 111 14.34 -13.62 0.75
N TYR A 112 14.86 -14.57 1.49
CA TYR A 112 15.13 -14.46 2.93
C TYR A 112 16.57 -13.99 3.13
N ILE A 113 16.72 -12.82 3.70
CA ILE A 113 18.02 -12.16 3.88
C ILE A 113 18.29 -11.97 5.37
N THR A 114 19.47 -12.44 5.81
CA THR A 114 19.95 -12.28 7.18
C THR A 114 21.02 -11.18 7.28
N PRO A 115 21.25 -10.60 8.47
CA PRO A 115 22.35 -9.67 8.67
C PRO A 115 23.69 -10.32 8.29
N GLY A 116 24.49 -9.60 7.49
CA GLY A 116 25.78 -10.10 7.01
C GLY A 116 25.73 -11.04 5.81
N GLU A 117 24.55 -11.31 5.29
CA GLU A 117 24.39 -12.16 4.09
C GLU A 117 25.05 -11.52 2.87
N GLU A 118 25.78 -12.33 2.11
CA GLU A 118 26.17 -12.04 0.73
C GLU A 118 25.53 -13.10 -0.17
N LEU A 119 24.38 -12.75 -0.74
CA LEU A 119 23.59 -13.64 -1.63
C LEU A 119 23.93 -13.32 -3.08
N THR A 120 24.35 -14.33 -3.84
CA THR A 120 24.49 -14.24 -5.28
C THR A 120 23.34 -14.95 -5.97
N ILE A 121 22.66 -14.26 -6.88
CA ILE A 121 21.53 -14.74 -7.66
C ILE A 121 21.95 -14.76 -9.12
N THR A 122 21.85 -15.91 -9.76
CA THR A 122 22.07 -16.04 -11.20
C THR A 122 20.74 -16.24 -11.89
N VAL A 123 20.43 -15.34 -12.81
CA VAL A 123 19.24 -15.45 -13.68
C VAL A 123 19.63 -16.26 -14.91
N ASN A 124 19.09 -17.46 -15.01
CA ASN A 124 19.32 -18.40 -16.11
C ASN A 124 18.25 -18.23 -17.21
N PRO A 125 18.47 -18.85 -18.40
CA PRO A 125 17.46 -18.89 -19.45
C PRO A 125 16.11 -19.40 -18.94
N GLY A 126 15.02 -18.78 -19.40
CA GLY A 126 13.68 -19.12 -18.95
C GLY A 126 13.30 -18.54 -17.58
N ASN A 127 14.10 -17.57 -17.07
CA ASN A 127 13.93 -16.95 -15.75
C ASN A 127 14.11 -17.94 -14.57
N GLU A 128 14.82 -19.01 -14.77
CA GLU A 128 15.22 -19.89 -13.67
C GLU A 128 16.29 -19.18 -12.82
N LEU A 129 16.18 -19.30 -11.49
CA LEU A 129 17.12 -18.71 -10.57
C LEU A 129 17.94 -19.77 -9.90
N THR A 130 19.24 -19.51 -9.78
CA THR A 130 20.13 -20.27 -8.91
C THR A 130 20.77 -19.33 -7.89
N PHE A 131 21.04 -19.86 -6.69
CA PHE A 131 21.48 -19.08 -5.56
C PHE A 131 22.85 -19.59 -5.06
N ALA A 132 23.67 -18.66 -4.54
CA ALA A 132 24.88 -18.97 -3.79
C ALA A 132 24.99 -18.02 -2.59
N GLY A 133 25.24 -18.55 -1.41
CA GLY A 133 25.27 -17.81 -0.14
C GLY A 133 24.94 -18.72 1.04
N THR A 134 24.82 -18.14 2.24
CA THR A 134 24.53 -18.93 3.46
C THR A 134 23.06 -19.28 3.60
N THR A 135 22.16 -18.52 3.00
CA THR A 135 20.71 -18.70 3.08
C THR A 135 20.13 -19.50 1.90
N VAL A 136 20.96 -20.13 1.07
CA VAL A 136 20.55 -20.88 -0.15
C VAL A 136 19.39 -21.86 0.11
N PRO A 137 19.39 -22.73 1.13
CA PRO A 137 18.30 -23.66 1.35
C PRO A 137 16.95 -22.99 1.61
N TYR A 138 16.94 -21.81 2.24
CA TYR A 138 15.72 -21.01 2.41
C TYR A 138 15.25 -20.38 1.10
N GLN A 139 16.21 -19.95 0.24
CA GLN A 139 15.88 -19.41 -1.08
C GLN A 139 15.27 -20.47 -1.99
N GLU A 140 15.84 -21.68 -2.00
CA GLU A 140 15.33 -22.82 -2.77
C GLU A 140 13.94 -23.24 -2.28
N PHE A 141 13.73 -23.26 -0.95
CA PHE A 141 12.41 -23.52 -0.39
C PHE A 141 11.39 -22.46 -0.83
N LEU A 142 11.73 -21.17 -0.72
CA LEU A 142 10.85 -20.08 -1.14
C LEU A 142 10.56 -20.13 -2.65
N GLN A 143 11.56 -20.47 -3.47
CA GLN A 143 11.38 -20.63 -4.90
C GLN A 143 10.44 -21.78 -5.26
N ALA A 144 10.57 -22.91 -4.58
CA ALA A 144 9.84 -24.11 -4.88
C ALA A 144 8.40 -24.10 -4.32
N TYR A 145 8.20 -23.54 -3.14
CA TYR A 145 6.97 -23.75 -2.35
C TYR A 145 6.23 -22.48 -1.93
N PHE A 146 6.89 -21.30 -1.91
CA PHE A 146 6.23 -20.04 -1.66
C PHE A 146 6.39 -19.16 -2.90
N LEU A 147 5.46 -19.26 -3.81
CA LEU A 147 5.36 -18.31 -4.90
C LEU A 147 4.91 -16.97 -4.33
N GLU A 148 5.51 -15.91 -4.79
CA GLU A 148 5.31 -14.55 -4.33
C GLU A 148 3.85 -14.14 -4.28
N ASN A 149 3.14 -14.48 -5.30
CA ASN A 149 1.72 -14.23 -5.36
C ASN A 149 1.00 -15.54 -5.03
N HIS A 150 0.30 -15.61 -3.89
CA HIS A 150 -0.42 -16.81 -3.49
C HIS A 150 -1.53 -17.22 -4.47
N TYR A 151 -1.88 -16.38 -5.45
CA TYR A 151 -2.71 -16.77 -6.59
C TYR A 151 -1.93 -17.51 -7.67
N GLN A 152 -0.62 -17.47 -7.68
CA GLN A 152 0.18 -18.13 -8.71
C GLN A 152 0.24 -19.64 -8.59
N TYR A 153 0.13 -20.20 -7.39
CA TYR A 153 0.05 -21.65 -7.21
C TYR A 153 -1.37 -22.19 -7.35
N LEU A 154 -2.33 -21.34 -7.62
CA LEU A 154 -3.66 -21.71 -8.05
C LEU A 154 -3.86 -21.30 -9.51
N PRO A 155 -3.40 -22.12 -10.48
CA PRO A 155 -3.49 -21.81 -11.91
C PRO A 155 -4.90 -21.43 -12.33
N ALA A 156 -5.87 -22.00 -11.65
CA ALA A 156 -7.29 -21.77 -11.85
C ALA A 156 -7.72 -20.30 -11.74
N PHE A 157 -7.05 -19.47 -10.93
CA PHE A 157 -7.36 -18.03 -10.84
C PHE A 157 -6.86 -17.21 -12.03
N ARG A 158 -5.97 -17.76 -12.85
CA ARG A 158 -5.48 -17.08 -14.06
C ARG A 158 -6.36 -17.30 -15.28
N PHE A 159 -7.27 -18.26 -15.21
CA PHE A 159 -8.19 -18.60 -16.30
C PHE A 159 -9.58 -18.05 -16.02
N ASP A 160 -10.50 -18.20 -16.95
CA ASP A 160 -11.86 -17.69 -16.83
C ASP A 160 -12.49 -18.11 -15.48
N PRO A 161 -12.68 -17.18 -14.55
CA PRO A 161 -13.20 -17.51 -13.21
C PRO A 161 -14.61 -18.14 -13.24
N ARG A 162 -15.30 -18.05 -14.38
CA ARG A 162 -16.61 -18.65 -14.59
C ARG A 162 -16.56 -20.15 -14.89
N LYS A 163 -15.38 -20.68 -15.24
CA LYS A 163 -15.19 -22.08 -15.59
C LYS A 163 -14.50 -22.92 -14.51
N ILE A 164 -14.21 -22.33 -13.36
CA ILE A 164 -13.43 -22.98 -12.32
C ILE A 164 -14.35 -23.58 -11.28
N ASP A 165 -14.19 -24.87 -11.04
CA ASP A 165 -14.82 -25.57 -9.92
C ASP A 165 -14.18 -25.16 -8.60
N ASN A 166 -14.99 -24.60 -7.69
CA ASN A 166 -14.57 -24.15 -6.39
C ASN A 166 -14.06 -25.29 -5.49
N SER A 167 -14.65 -26.48 -5.61
CA SER A 167 -14.21 -27.67 -4.87
C SER A 167 -12.79 -28.05 -5.23
N SER A 168 -12.46 -28.01 -6.52
CA SER A 168 -11.09 -28.25 -7.01
C SER A 168 -10.10 -27.23 -6.50
N ILE A 169 -10.48 -25.94 -6.42
CA ILE A 169 -9.61 -24.89 -5.87
C ILE A 169 -9.30 -25.16 -4.39
N LEU A 170 -10.30 -25.48 -3.59
CA LEU A 170 -10.12 -25.78 -2.17
C LEU A 170 -9.24 -27.00 -1.96
N GLN A 171 -9.50 -28.08 -2.71
CA GLN A 171 -8.68 -29.28 -2.65
C GLN A 171 -7.22 -29.03 -3.02
N GLN A 172 -6.97 -28.24 -4.06
CA GLN A 172 -5.61 -27.85 -4.47
C GLN A 172 -4.93 -27.01 -3.40
N SER A 173 -5.66 -26.07 -2.79
CA SER A 173 -5.13 -25.22 -1.71
C SER A 173 -4.71 -26.07 -0.50
N ASP A 174 -5.57 -26.99 -0.07
CA ASP A 174 -5.28 -27.88 1.05
C ASP A 174 -4.08 -28.79 0.73
N SER A 175 -4.04 -29.37 -0.48
CA SER A 175 -2.93 -30.20 -0.93
C SER A 175 -1.60 -29.45 -0.96
N LEU A 176 -1.60 -28.20 -1.40
CA LEU A 176 -0.41 -27.35 -1.43
C LEU A 176 0.05 -26.96 -0.02
N ALA A 177 -0.88 -26.68 0.88
CA ALA A 177 -0.54 -26.39 2.27
C ALA A 177 0.15 -27.58 2.94
N GLU A 178 -0.38 -28.80 2.74
CA GLU A 178 0.24 -30.04 3.27
C GLU A 178 1.59 -30.33 2.60
N LEU A 179 1.72 -30.13 1.30
CA LEU A 179 3.00 -30.26 0.59
C LEU A 179 4.06 -29.30 1.16
N ARG A 180 3.73 -28.01 1.35
CA ARG A 180 4.61 -27.01 1.93
C ARG A 180 5.06 -27.39 3.34
N LYS A 181 4.10 -27.81 4.16
CA LYS A 181 4.36 -28.25 5.52
C LYS A 181 5.33 -29.44 5.53
N THR A 182 5.07 -30.46 4.70
CA THR A 182 5.95 -31.64 4.57
C THR A 182 7.36 -31.22 4.15
N LYS A 183 7.46 -30.41 3.12
CA LYS A 183 8.77 -29.93 2.61
C LYS A 183 9.50 -29.04 3.61
N TYR A 184 8.77 -28.27 4.40
CA TYR A 184 9.37 -27.48 5.46
C TYR A 184 9.91 -28.36 6.59
N GLU A 185 9.21 -29.41 6.98
CA GLU A 185 9.73 -30.36 7.97
C GLU A 185 10.96 -31.13 7.46
N GLU A 186 11.00 -31.47 6.16
CA GLU A 186 12.20 -32.04 5.51
C GLU A 186 13.39 -31.06 5.61
N LEU A 187 13.17 -29.78 5.32
CA LEU A 187 14.19 -28.73 5.43
C LEU A 187 14.70 -28.60 6.86
N ARG A 188 13.80 -28.51 7.84
CA ARG A 188 14.14 -28.43 9.27
C ARG A 188 14.97 -29.60 9.79
N ALA A 189 14.80 -30.77 9.22
CA ALA A 189 15.59 -31.95 9.58
C ALA A 189 17.06 -31.85 9.13
N THR A 190 17.37 -30.99 8.18
CA THR A 190 18.71 -30.87 7.58
C THR A 190 19.46 -29.59 7.99
N LEU A 191 18.76 -28.60 8.53
CA LEU A 191 19.32 -27.29 8.91
C LEU A 191 19.06 -26.96 10.38
N PRO A 192 19.93 -26.14 11.01
CA PRO A 192 19.60 -25.49 12.26
C PRO A 192 18.31 -24.68 12.10
N VAL A 193 17.43 -24.73 13.12
CA VAL A 193 16.19 -23.96 13.09
C VAL A 193 16.51 -22.47 13.20
N ASP A 194 16.15 -21.72 12.16
CA ASP A 194 16.05 -20.27 12.23
C ASP A 194 14.64 -19.92 12.72
N GLU A 195 14.51 -19.42 13.93
CA GLU A 195 13.22 -19.12 14.55
C GLU A 195 12.41 -18.07 13.78
N VAL A 196 13.09 -17.11 13.15
CA VAL A 196 12.43 -16.08 12.37
C VAL A 196 11.79 -16.68 11.12
N PHE A 197 12.54 -17.52 10.40
CA PHE A 197 12.02 -18.22 9.23
C PHE A 197 10.93 -19.24 9.59
N ASP A 198 11.11 -19.97 10.69
CA ASP A 198 10.12 -20.94 11.21
C ASP A 198 8.79 -20.24 11.48
N ASN A 199 8.80 -19.15 12.23
CA ASN A 199 7.58 -18.41 12.57
C ASN A 199 6.91 -17.82 11.32
N TYR A 200 7.68 -17.30 10.36
CA TYR A 200 7.16 -16.85 9.08
C TYR A 200 6.45 -17.97 8.30
N VAL A 201 7.12 -19.11 8.14
CA VAL A 201 6.55 -20.24 7.36
C VAL A 201 5.30 -20.79 8.03
N ARG A 202 5.35 -21.01 9.35
CA ARG A 202 4.21 -21.54 10.11
C ARG A 202 3.01 -20.61 10.07
N ALA A 203 3.21 -19.33 10.25
CA ALA A 203 2.14 -18.34 10.15
C ALA A 203 1.54 -18.31 8.75
N THR A 204 2.38 -18.27 7.71
CA THR A 204 1.94 -18.24 6.31
C THR A 204 1.13 -19.50 5.97
N THR A 205 1.67 -20.67 6.27
CA THR A 205 1.02 -21.97 5.97
C THR A 205 -0.27 -22.15 6.75
N HIS A 206 -0.38 -21.54 7.94
CA HIS A 206 -1.60 -21.58 8.72
C HIS A 206 -2.74 -20.75 8.11
N VAL A 207 -2.44 -19.52 7.66
CA VAL A 207 -3.49 -18.59 7.21
C VAL A 207 -3.94 -18.80 5.75
N GLU A 208 -3.05 -19.22 4.87
CA GLU A 208 -3.35 -19.35 3.43
C GLU A 208 -4.54 -20.25 3.09
N PRO A 209 -4.71 -21.44 3.69
CA PRO A 209 -5.85 -22.31 3.37
C PRO A 209 -7.20 -21.69 3.69
N TYR A 210 -7.35 -21.00 4.82
CA TYR A 210 -8.64 -20.38 5.15
C TYR A 210 -8.85 -19.03 4.44
N GLN A 211 -7.79 -18.28 4.11
CA GLN A 211 -7.91 -17.13 3.20
C GLN A 211 -8.47 -17.56 1.85
N MET A 212 -8.02 -18.72 1.34
CA MET A 212 -8.56 -19.26 0.11
C MET A 212 -10.05 -19.62 0.24
N ARG A 213 -10.46 -20.19 1.39
CA ARG A 213 -11.88 -20.48 1.69
C ARG A 213 -12.71 -19.21 1.71
N ILE A 214 -12.22 -18.12 2.31
CA ILE A 214 -12.88 -16.82 2.28
C ILE A 214 -13.03 -16.33 0.83
N THR A 215 -11.97 -16.41 0.03
CA THR A 215 -11.98 -15.95 -1.36
C THR A 215 -12.97 -16.75 -2.21
N VAL A 216 -12.98 -18.07 -2.09
CA VAL A 216 -13.91 -18.94 -2.80
C VAL A 216 -15.34 -18.65 -2.39
N ARG A 217 -15.61 -18.54 -1.09
CA ARG A 217 -16.95 -18.33 -0.55
C ARG A 217 -17.48 -16.94 -0.90
N ASP A 218 -16.64 -15.90 -0.83
CA ASP A 218 -17.01 -14.54 -1.27
C ASP A 218 -17.38 -14.55 -2.76
N ARG A 219 -16.64 -15.28 -3.59
CA ARG A 219 -16.96 -15.41 -5.02
C ARG A 219 -18.28 -16.11 -5.25
N GLU A 220 -18.56 -17.22 -4.57
CA GLU A 220 -19.82 -17.95 -4.67
C GLU A 220 -21.00 -17.06 -4.30
N MET A 221 -20.89 -16.35 -3.18
CA MET A 221 -21.93 -15.44 -2.70
C MET A 221 -22.17 -14.29 -3.69
N ARG A 222 -21.11 -13.74 -4.29
CA ARG A 222 -21.25 -12.65 -5.28
C ARG A 222 -21.80 -13.11 -6.61
N GLN A 223 -21.55 -14.34 -7.04
CA GLN A 223 -22.13 -14.89 -8.27
C GLN A 223 -23.63 -15.05 -8.18
N ASN A 224 -24.16 -15.34 -7.00
CA ASN A 224 -25.58 -15.52 -6.75
C ASN A 224 -26.31 -14.21 -6.42
N THR A 225 -25.59 -13.12 -6.19
CA THR A 225 -26.14 -11.81 -5.89
C THR A 225 -25.54 -10.75 -6.83
N PRO A 226 -26.34 -10.15 -7.72
CA PRO A 226 -25.87 -9.07 -8.61
C PRO A 226 -25.48 -7.80 -7.85
N VAL A 227 -25.80 -7.72 -6.56
CA VAL A 227 -25.50 -6.59 -5.68
C VAL A 227 -24.90 -7.15 -4.39
N ARG A 228 -23.73 -6.74 -3.98
CA ARG A 228 -23.03 -6.88 -2.68
C ARG A 228 -23.54 -7.94 -1.70
N LEU A 229 -22.62 -8.50 -0.93
CA LEU A 229 -22.93 -9.43 0.16
C LEU A 229 -23.98 -8.86 1.12
N THR A 230 -24.99 -9.70 1.47
CA THR A 230 -25.91 -9.37 2.56
C THR A 230 -25.17 -9.33 3.90
N PRO A 231 -25.75 -8.75 4.96
CA PRO A 231 -25.18 -8.79 6.30
C PRO A 231 -24.89 -10.22 6.78
N GLU A 232 -25.82 -11.16 6.48
CA GLU A 232 -25.71 -12.57 6.86
C GLU A 232 -24.54 -13.26 6.14
N GLN A 233 -24.41 -13.04 4.84
CA GLN A 233 -23.30 -13.55 4.04
C GLN A 233 -21.97 -12.99 4.51
N ARG A 234 -21.92 -11.71 4.86
CA ARG A 234 -20.73 -11.09 5.44
C ARG A 234 -20.37 -11.73 6.77
N LYS A 235 -21.36 -11.96 7.65
CA LYS A 235 -21.16 -12.62 8.93
C LYS A 235 -20.62 -14.03 8.75
N GLU A 236 -21.11 -14.79 7.78
CA GLU A 236 -20.60 -16.12 7.46
C GLU A 236 -19.11 -16.09 7.08
N LEU A 237 -18.70 -15.16 6.21
CA LEU A 237 -17.29 -14.98 5.85
C LEU A 237 -16.43 -14.55 7.05
N ASN A 238 -16.92 -13.62 7.87
CA ASN A 238 -16.23 -13.17 9.07
C ASN A 238 -15.95 -14.32 10.04
N GLN A 239 -16.89 -15.28 10.19
CA GLN A 239 -16.71 -16.42 11.08
C GLN A 239 -15.55 -17.32 10.65
N ILE A 240 -15.20 -17.39 9.40
CA ILE A 240 -14.04 -18.17 8.93
C ILE A 240 -12.76 -17.61 9.56
N THR A 241 -12.55 -16.28 9.49
CA THR A 241 -11.39 -15.63 10.14
C THR A 241 -11.46 -15.74 11.65
N LEU A 242 -12.58 -15.38 12.29
CA LEU A 242 -12.71 -15.36 13.74
C LEU A 242 -12.49 -16.73 14.38
N SER A 243 -12.88 -17.82 13.70
CA SER A 243 -12.76 -19.18 14.20
C SER A 243 -11.39 -19.82 13.96
N ASN A 244 -10.64 -19.36 12.95
CA ASN A 244 -9.40 -20.01 12.54
C ASN A 244 -8.14 -19.21 12.86
N PHE A 245 -8.26 -17.89 13.06
CA PHE A 245 -7.08 -17.06 13.31
C PHE A 245 -6.38 -17.43 14.62
N LYS A 246 -5.05 -17.50 14.56
CA LYS A 246 -4.17 -17.70 15.72
C LYS A 246 -3.08 -16.65 15.72
N LEU A 247 -2.73 -16.19 16.91
CA LEU A 247 -1.55 -15.35 17.10
C LEU A 247 -0.28 -16.20 17.02
N PHE A 248 0.66 -15.72 16.26
CA PHE A 248 2.03 -16.23 16.14
C PHE A 248 3.01 -15.22 16.74
N PRO A 249 4.27 -15.58 17.00
CA PRO A 249 5.31 -14.62 17.39
C PRO A 249 5.46 -13.46 16.38
N ASP A 250 6.09 -12.37 16.82
CA ASP A 250 6.21 -11.11 16.05
C ASP A 250 6.85 -11.27 14.65
N GLU A 251 7.68 -12.31 14.47
CA GLU A 251 8.30 -12.65 13.18
C GLU A 251 7.28 -13.08 12.12
N ALA A 252 6.10 -13.48 12.52
CA ALA A 252 4.97 -13.76 11.62
C ALA A 252 4.58 -12.53 10.78
N LEU A 253 4.91 -11.32 11.24
CA LEU A 253 4.72 -10.09 10.45
C LEU A 253 5.50 -10.08 9.13
N LEU A 254 6.50 -10.94 8.93
CA LEU A 254 7.13 -11.14 7.62
C LEU A 254 6.11 -11.64 6.57
N SER A 255 5.06 -12.35 7.00
CA SER A 255 4.00 -12.87 6.14
C SER A 255 2.96 -11.81 5.82
N LEU A 256 2.81 -11.45 4.54
CA LEU A 256 1.74 -10.57 4.08
C LEU A 256 0.36 -11.17 4.38
N SER A 257 0.20 -12.46 4.14
CA SER A 257 -1.05 -13.16 4.40
C SER A 257 -1.43 -13.08 5.89
N TYR A 258 -0.44 -13.27 6.77
CA TYR A 258 -0.67 -13.15 8.20
C TYR A 258 -1.04 -11.71 8.62
N ARG A 259 -0.34 -10.69 8.08
CA ARG A 259 -0.67 -9.28 8.37
C ARG A 259 -2.10 -8.94 7.98
N ASN A 260 -2.54 -9.38 6.81
CA ASN A 260 -3.91 -9.13 6.33
C ASN A 260 -4.96 -9.79 7.26
N GLU A 261 -4.69 -11.02 7.71
CA GLU A 261 -5.62 -11.70 8.61
C GLU A 261 -5.58 -11.14 10.03
N LEU A 262 -4.41 -10.71 10.51
CA LEU A 262 -4.29 -10.01 11.78
C LEU A 262 -5.13 -8.71 11.79
N GLN A 263 -5.05 -7.93 10.72
CA GLN A 263 -5.89 -6.74 10.54
C GLN A 263 -7.38 -7.10 10.52
N SER A 264 -7.76 -8.13 9.77
CA SER A 264 -9.14 -8.60 9.64
C SER A 264 -9.67 -9.09 10.99
N TRP A 265 -8.91 -9.90 11.71
CA TRP A 265 -9.28 -10.43 13.02
C TRP A 265 -9.56 -9.33 14.05
N ILE A 266 -8.79 -8.24 14.05
CA ILE A 266 -9.04 -7.10 14.92
C ILE A 266 -10.23 -6.26 14.43
N LEU A 267 -10.35 -6.05 13.11
CA LEU A 267 -11.34 -5.16 12.50
C LEU A 267 -12.77 -5.73 12.53
N ILE A 268 -12.93 -7.04 12.33
CA ILE A 268 -14.24 -7.67 12.16
C ILE A 268 -15.24 -7.32 13.29
N PRO A 269 -14.90 -7.46 14.60
CA PRO A 269 -15.83 -7.10 15.66
C PRO A 269 -16.26 -5.63 15.63
N THR A 270 -15.35 -4.74 15.26
CA THR A 270 -15.64 -3.31 15.12
C THR A 270 -16.59 -3.04 13.96
N THR A 271 -16.43 -3.73 12.82
CA THR A 271 -17.33 -3.55 11.66
C THR A 271 -18.73 -4.15 11.88
N GLU A 272 -18.87 -5.10 12.79
CA GLU A 272 -20.20 -5.58 13.19
C GLU A 272 -20.96 -4.52 14.00
N LYS A 273 -20.27 -3.74 14.82
CA LYS A 273 -20.83 -2.63 15.59
C LYS A 273 -21.02 -1.36 14.74
N TYR A 274 -20.07 -1.06 13.87
CA TYR A 274 -20.06 0.08 12.97
C TYR A 274 -20.01 -0.39 11.50
N PRO A 275 -21.14 -0.84 10.94
CA PRO A 275 -21.13 -1.41 9.61
C PRO A 275 -20.79 -0.35 8.56
N PRO A 276 -19.84 -0.63 7.67
CA PRO A 276 -19.48 0.27 6.58
C PRO A 276 -20.70 0.59 5.70
N SER A 277 -20.93 1.86 5.39
CA SER A 277 -22.08 2.29 4.60
C SER A 277 -21.66 2.73 3.18
N LYS A 278 -22.60 2.57 2.22
CA LYS A 278 -22.41 3.09 0.87
C LYS A 278 -22.31 4.61 0.85
N ALA A 279 -23.08 5.29 1.71
CA ALA A 279 -23.06 6.74 1.81
C ALA A 279 -21.70 7.30 2.22
N LYS A 280 -20.91 6.53 2.98
CA LYS A 280 -19.55 6.88 3.40
C LYS A 280 -18.46 6.19 2.55
N GLN A 281 -18.79 5.70 1.36
CA GLN A 281 -17.87 4.97 0.48
C GLN A 281 -17.13 3.81 1.17
N TYR A 282 -17.82 3.16 2.13
CA TYR A 282 -17.26 2.07 2.97
C TYR A 282 -16.11 2.47 3.86
N LEU A 283 -15.88 3.75 4.09
CA LEU A 283 -14.94 4.22 5.08
C LEU A 283 -15.47 3.92 6.49
N LEU A 284 -14.54 3.64 7.41
CA LEU A 284 -14.87 3.53 8.83
C LEU A 284 -15.23 4.91 9.37
N GLU A 285 -16.14 4.94 10.32
CA GLU A 285 -16.44 6.14 11.10
C GLU A 285 -15.30 6.44 12.09
N GLU A 286 -15.20 7.68 12.53
CA GLU A 286 -14.18 8.10 13.52
C GLU A 286 -14.19 7.21 14.76
N ALA A 287 -15.36 6.97 15.34
CA ALA A 287 -15.51 6.08 16.51
C ALA A 287 -15.08 4.63 16.23
N ALA A 288 -15.26 4.14 15.00
CA ALA A 288 -14.80 2.82 14.62
C ALA A 288 -13.27 2.76 14.54
N VAL A 289 -12.63 3.82 14.05
CA VAL A 289 -11.15 3.90 13.97
C VAL A 289 -10.53 3.97 15.37
N GLU A 290 -11.13 4.74 16.29
CA GLU A 290 -10.71 4.80 17.69
C GLU A 290 -10.85 3.43 18.36
N GLU A 291 -11.97 2.74 18.15
CA GLU A 291 -12.22 1.42 18.74
C GLU A 291 -11.27 0.35 18.21
N VAL A 292 -11.04 0.29 16.89
CA VAL A 292 -10.13 -0.71 16.31
C VAL A 292 -8.67 -0.46 16.69
N TYR A 293 -8.25 0.80 16.84
CA TYR A 293 -6.95 1.14 17.38
C TYR A 293 -6.81 0.64 18.83
N ALA A 294 -7.77 0.97 19.69
CA ALA A 294 -7.77 0.55 21.09
C ALA A 294 -7.78 -0.99 21.21
N ALA A 295 -8.59 -1.68 20.38
CA ALA A 295 -8.61 -3.15 20.33
C ALA A 295 -7.27 -3.73 19.90
N SER A 296 -6.57 -3.10 18.93
CA SER A 296 -5.24 -3.52 18.50
C SER A 296 -4.23 -3.44 19.65
N VAL A 297 -4.23 -2.32 20.36
CA VAL A 297 -3.32 -2.09 21.48
C VAL A 297 -3.58 -3.07 22.63
N GLU A 298 -4.83 -3.30 22.99
CA GLU A 298 -5.18 -4.20 24.11
C GLU A 298 -4.95 -5.68 23.80
N LYS A 299 -5.45 -6.17 22.64
CA LYS A 299 -5.35 -7.57 22.28
C LYS A 299 -3.91 -8.03 21.97
N LEU A 300 -3.03 -7.10 21.58
CA LEU A 300 -1.65 -7.41 21.19
C LEU A 300 -0.62 -6.95 22.22
N LYS A 301 -1.01 -6.71 23.46
CA LYS A 301 -0.10 -6.25 24.53
C LYS A 301 1.11 -7.18 24.76
N ASP A 302 0.98 -8.46 24.51
CA ASP A 302 2.04 -9.46 24.65
C ASP A 302 2.84 -9.66 23.34
N TYR A 303 2.51 -8.92 22.29
CA TYR A 303 3.14 -8.97 20.96
C TYR A 303 3.54 -7.54 20.51
N PRO A 304 4.63 -6.98 21.07
CA PRO A 304 4.92 -5.56 20.96
C PRO A 304 5.09 -5.04 19.54
N ARG A 305 5.67 -5.83 18.64
CA ARG A 305 5.83 -5.43 17.24
C ARG A 305 4.54 -5.51 16.44
N GLN A 306 3.69 -6.51 16.71
CA GLN A 306 2.36 -6.59 16.09
C GLN A 306 1.46 -5.47 16.60
N GLN A 307 1.59 -5.13 17.89
CA GLN A 307 0.89 -3.99 18.50
C GLN A 307 1.28 -2.68 17.81
N GLU A 308 2.59 -2.41 17.69
CA GLU A 308 3.11 -1.23 17.02
C GLU A 308 2.69 -1.18 15.54
N TYR A 309 2.79 -2.32 14.84
CA TYR A 309 2.37 -2.44 13.43
C TYR A 309 0.91 -2.03 13.24
N LEU A 310 -0.03 -2.60 14.01
CA LEU A 310 -1.45 -2.26 13.86
C LEU A 310 -1.78 -0.86 14.36
N ALA A 311 -1.14 -0.39 15.45
CA ALA A 311 -1.29 0.98 15.90
C ALA A 311 -0.84 1.97 14.81
N THR A 312 0.29 1.70 14.15
CA THR A 312 0.76 2.47 12.98
C THR A 312 -0.24 2.43 11.83
N TYR A 313 -0.77 1.25 11.52
CA TYR A 313 -1.75 1.07 10.43
C TYR A 313 -3.01 1.92 10.68
N TRP A 314 -3.60 1.87 11.87
CA TRP A 314 -4.82 2.61 12.18
C TRP A 314 -4.59 4.11 12.35
N LEU A 315 -3.42 4.51 12.86
CA LEU A 315 -3.02 5.91 12.88
C LEU A 315 -2.88 6.46 11.45
N ASN A 316 -2.24 5.71 10.56
CA ASN A 316 -2.17 6.09 9.15
C ASN A 316 -3.57 6.19 8.52
N TYR A 317 -4.45 5.22 8.81
CA TYR A 317 -5.83 5.27 8.35
C TYR A 317 -6.54 6.54 8.86
N ALA A 318 -6.38 6.90 10.13
CA ALA A 318 -6.97 8.11 10.70
C ALA A 318 -6.47 9.38 9.99
N VAL A 319 -5.18 9.44 9.67
CA VAL A 319 -4.62 10.61 8.99
C VAL A 319 -5.08 10.69 7.54
N THR A 320 -5.12 9.57 6.82
CA THR A 320 -5.34 9.57 5.36
C THR A 320 -6.80 9.39 4.97
N ALA A 321 -7.59 8.66 5.75
CA ALA A 321 -8.95 8.27 5.36
C ALA A 321 -10.05 9.09 6.06
N LEU A 322 -9.79 9.66 7.23
CA LEU A 322 -10.79 10.46 7.94
C LEU A 322 -10.72 11.93 7.50
N PRO A 323 -11.87 12.61 7.41
CA PRO A 323 -11.90 14.03 7.02
C PRO A 323 -11.27 14.96 8.08
N SER A 324 -11.46 14.69 9.38
CA SER A 324 -10.94 15.50 10.48
C SER A 324 -9.60 14.97 10.97
N VAL A 325 -8.72 15.89 11.37
CA VAL A 325 -7.42 15.56 11.98
C VAL A 325 -7.52 15.16 13.45
N LYS A 326 -8.64 15.46 14.12
CA LYS A 326 -8.79 15.28 15.59
C LYS A 326 -8.54 13.86 16.07
N VAL A 327 -9.11 12.86 15.40
CA VAL A 327 -8.88 11.45 15.75
C VAL A 327 -7.41 11.11 15.59
N ALA A 328 -6.80 11.51 14.46
CA ALA A 328 -5.38 11.27 14.22
C ALA A 328 -4.48 11.90 15.30
N GLN A 329 -4.80 13.13 15.77
CA GLN A 329 -4.09 13.78 16.87
C GLN A 329 -4.22 13.00 18.18
N GLY A 330 -5.42 12.52 18.52
CA GLY A 330 -5.67 11.71 19.72
C GLY A 330 -4.89 10.38 19.68
N LEU A 331 -5.00 9.67 18.56
CA LEU A 331 -4.26 8.41 18.36
C LEU A 331 -2.74 8.63 18.36
N PHE A 332 -2.24 9.71 17.78
CA PHE A 332 -0.81 10.03 17.75
C PHE A 332 -0.26 10.35 19.14
N ALA A 333 -1.02 11.02 20.00
CA ALA A 333 -0.63 11.28 21.38
C ALA A 333 -0.47 9.97 22.17
N ASP A 334 -1.44 9.04 22.05
CA ASP A 334 -1.35 7.71 22.66
C ASP A 334 -0.19 6.88 22.06
N PHE A 335 -0.07 6.87 20.72
CA PHE A 335 1.02 6.22 20.02
C PHE A 335 2.40 6.70 20.49
N GLY A 336 2.58 8.01 20.64
CA GLY A 336 3.83 8.60 21.10
C GLY A 336 4.19 8.20 22.53
N THR A 337 3.18 7.97 23.39
CA THR A 337 3.37 7.49 24.76
C THR A 337 3.75 6.00 24.79
N ARG A 338 3.12 5.18 23.98
CA ARG A 338 3.34 3.71 23.94
C ARG A 338 4.61 3.32 23.20
N PHE A 339 4.92 4.03 22.12
CA PHE A 339 6.03 3.72 21.23
C PHE A 339 6.96 4.91 21.07
N PRO A 340 7.63 5.34 22.17
CA PRO A 340 8.46 6.55 22.18
C PRO A 340 9.65 6.48 21.20
N ASP A 341 10.16 5.29 20.95
CA ASP A 341 11.32 5.05 20.08
C ASP A 341 10.91 4.64 18.65
N SER A 342 9.63 4.70 18.32
CA SER A 342 9.16 4.32 16.98
C SER A 342 9.75 5.21 15.89
N PRO A 343 10.35 4.64 14.84
CA PRO A 343 10.95 5.40 13.74
C PRO A 343 9.94 6.22 12.94
N VAL A 344 8.64 5.86 12.99
CA VAL A 344 7.59 6.54 12.22
C VAL A 344 7.02 7.79 12.90
N ARG A 345 7.39 8.10 14.14
CA ARG A 345 6.85 9.27 14.87
C ARG A 345 7.05 10.58 14.13
N ASN A 346 8.26 10.82 13.64
CA ASN A 346 8.56 12.07 12.91
C ASN A 346 7.76 12.17 11.61
N TYR A 347 7.53 11.05 10.95
CA TYR A 347 6.70 10.98 9.75
C TYR A 347 5.25 11.40 10.08
N PHE A 348 4.61 10.78 11.08
CA PHE A 348 3.23 11.12 11.44
C PHE A 348 3.10 12.54 11.99
N SER A 349 4.07 13.03 12.77
CA SER A 349 4.08 14.42 13.22
C SER A 349 3.99 15.40 12.05
N LYS A 350 4.81 15.21 11.02
CA LYS A 350 4.78 16.03 9.80
C LYS A 350 3.47 15.90 9.04
N LEU A 351 2.95 14.68 8.91
CA LEU A 351 1.72 14.41 8.17
C LEU A 351 0.50 15.03 8.84
N ILE A 352 0.40 14.91 10.16
CA ILE A 352 -0.67 15.52 10.97
C ILE A 352 -0.58 17.05 10.88
N SER A 353 0.62 17.63 11.06
CA SER A 353 0.81 19.08 10.93
C SER A 353 0.49 19.62 9.53
N SER A 354 0.73 18.82 8.49
CA SER A 354 0.31 19.18 7.13
C SER A 354 -1.21 19.15 6.99
N LYS A 355 -1.87 18.15 7.59
CA LYS A 355 -3.32 18.01 7.55
C LYS A 355 -4.04 19.12 8.33
N GLU A 356 -3.50 19.57 9.46
CA GLU A 356 -4.01 20.69 10.24
C GLU A 356 -4.17 21.96 9.41
N LYS A 357 -3.24 22.21 8.48
CA LYS A 357 -3.28 23.36 7.56
C LYS A 357 -4.38 23.27 6.50
N LEU A 358 -5.06 22.13 6.40
CA LEU A 358 -6.12 21.87 5.43
C LEU A 358 -7.52 21.86 6.09
N GLU A 359 -7.60 22.17 7.38
CA GLU A 359 -8.86 22.21 8.11
C GLU A 359 -9.72 23.42 7.68
N LYS A 360 -11.02 23.33 7.97
CA LYS A 360 -11.99 24.40 7.65
C LYS A 360 -11.56 25.74 8.29
N GLY A 361 -11.53 26.79 7.48
CA GLY A 361 -11.15 28.14 7.88
C GLY A 361 -9.67 28.46 7.71
N GLU A 362 -8.80 27.46 7.48
CA GLU A 362 -7.40 27.69 7.15
C GLU A 362 -7.24 28.24 5.73
N VAL A 363 -6.21 29.07 5.52
CA VAL A 363 -5.90 29.61 4.18
C VAL A 363 -5.30 28.50 3.33
N ALA A 364 -5.90 28.25 2.17
CA ALA A 364 -5.39 27.26 1.23
C ALA A 364 -3.96 27.65 0.77
N PRO A 365 -2.98 26.72 0.88
CA PRO A 365 -1.63 26.97 0.39
C PRO A 365 -1.63 27.37 -1.08
N ASP A 366 -0.75 28.31 -1.46
CA ASP A 366 -0.70 28.77 -2.83
C ASP A 366 0.04 27.77 -3.75
N PHE A 367 -0.36 27.72 -5.01
CA PHE A 367 0.31 27.01 -6.09
C PHE A 367 0.25 27.84 -7.38
N THR A 368 1.14 27.56 -8.31
CA THR A 368 1.09 28.17 -9.65
C THR A 368 1.12 27.04 -10.70
N LEU A 369 0.12 27.03 -11.58
CA LEU A 369 -0.07 26.02 -12.62
C LEU A 369 -0.30 26.70 -13.98
N LEU A 370 -0.18 25.93 -15.06
CA LEU A 370 -0.41 26.44 -16.41
C LEU A 370 -1.87 26.20 -16.84
N ASN A 371 -2.49 27.23 -17.43
CA ASN A 371 -3.76 27.05 -18.12
C ASN A 371 -3.56 26.56 -19.58
N ALA A 372 -4.63 26.36 -20.33
CA ALA A 372 -4.57 25.90 -21.73
C ALA A 372 -3.86 26.89 -22.68
N ASP A 373 -3.76 28.15 -22.29
CA ASP A 373 -3.03 29.20 -23.06
C ASP A 373 -1.55 29.32 -22.66
N SER A 374 -1.06 28.37 -21.84
CA SER A 374 0.29 28.38 -21.27
C SER A 374 0.56 29.57 -20.32
N ALA A 375 -0.49 30.24 -19.85
CA ALA A 375 -0.36 31.27 -18.85
C ALA A 375 -0.28 30.67 -17.45
N ALA A 376 0.59 31.23 -16.63
CA ALA A 376 0.73 30.86 -15.22
C ALA A 376 -0.45 31.42 -14.42
N VAL A 377 -1.14 30.55 -13.66
CA VAL A 377 -2.27 30.92 -12.81
C VAL A 377 -1.93 30.48 -11.37
N SER A 378 -1.91 31.41 -10.43
CA SER A 378 -1.78 31.08 -9.01
C SER A 378 -3.16 30.91 -8.36
N LEU A 379 -3.27 30.06 -7.34
CA LEU A 379 -4.50 29.93 -6.57
C LEU A 379 -4.91 31.26 -5.95
N SER A 380 -3.94 32.02 -5.45
CA SER A 380 -4.16 33.34 -4.85
C SER A 380 -4.71 34.38 -5.85
N SER A 381 -4.43 34.24 -7.15
CA SER A 381 -4.97 35.12 -8.20
C SER A 381 -6.46 34.88 -8.48
N LEU A 382 -7.03 33.77 -7.99
CA LEU A 382 -8.43 33.40 -8.18
C LEU A 382 -9.32 33.85 -7.01
N ARG A 383 -8.79 34.54 -6.01
CA ARG A 383 -9.55 35.09 -4.89
C ARG A 383 -10.61 36.10 -5.36
N GLY A 384 -11.64 36.32 -4.54
CA GLY A 384 -12.76 37.21 -4.84
C GLY A 384 -14.01 36.49 -5.34
N LYS A 385 -13.89 35.20 -5.64
CA LYS A 385 -15.02 34.27 -5.86
C LYS A 385 -14.78 32.97 -5.10
N PRO A 386 -15.84 32.31 -4.66
CA PRO A 386 -15.72 30.94 -4.16
C PRO A 386 -15.20 30.00 -5.24
N LEU A 387 -14.35 29.07 -4.86
CA LEU A 387 -13.74 28.10 -5.77
C LEU A 387 -14.23 26.66 -5.44
N CYS A 388 -14.59 25.93 -6.47
CA CYS A 388 -14.71 24.49 -6.44
C CYS A 388 -13.53 23.88 -7.20
N VAL A 389 -12.56 23.32 -6.49
CA VAL A 389 -11.39 22.71 -7.12
C VAL A 389 -11.56 21.21 -7.20
N ALA A 390 -11.32 20.65 -8.39
CA ALA A 390 -11.35 19.23 -8.65
C ALA A 390 -9.97 18.73 -9.09
N PHE A 391 -9.38 17.79 -8.36
CA PHE A 391 -8.17 17.09 -8.76
C PHE A 391 -8.53 15.92 -9.68
N ALA A 392 -8.20 16.04 -10.95
CA ALA A 392 -8.52 15.06 -11.97
C ALA A 392 -7.40 14.02 -12.11
N PHE A 393 -7.59 12.85 -11.52
CA PHE A 393 -6.71 11.69 -11.68
C PHE A 393 -6.88 10.98 -13.02
N ASN A 394 -8.02 11.21 -13.68
CA ASN A 394 -8.31 10.80 -15.04
C ASN A 394 -9.20 11.89 -15.67
N ILE A 395 -8.73 12.46 -16.75
CA ILE A 395 -9.37 13.59 -17.43
C ILE A 395 -10.85 13.34 -17.79
N LYS A 396 -11.22 12.10 -18.06
CA LYS A 396 -12.58 11.72 -18.49
C LYS A 396 -13.53 11.32 -17.37
N GLN A 397 -13.05 11.06 -16.16
CA GLN A 397 -13.83 10.36 -15.14
C GLN A 397 -14.77 11.27 -14.33
N HIS A 398 -14.44 12.55 -14.19
CA HIS A 398 -15.14 13.48 -13.29
C HIS A 398 -16.14 14.41 -13.97
N GLU A 399 -16.04 14.57 -15.26
CA GLU A 399 -16.76 15.62 -16.02
C GLU A 399 -18.30 15.55 -15.95
N PRO A 400 -18.99 14.39 -16.12
CA PRO A 400 -20.44 14.42 -16.25
C PRO A 400 -21.16 14.89 -14.98
N ALA A 401 -20.68 14.49 -13.80
CA ALA A 401 -21.30 14.85 -12.53
C ALA A 401 -21.01 16.31 -12.14
N LEU A 402 -19.83 16.83 -12.52
CA LEU A 402 -19.46 18.22 -12.25
C LEU A 402 -20.19 19.19 -13.17
N ARG A 403 -20.41 18.84 -14.43
CA ARG A 403 -21.22 19.66 -15.36
C ARG A 403 -22.61 19.99 -14.82
N LEU A 404 -23.29 19.01 -14.22
CA LEU A 404 -24.58 19.24 -13.60
C LEU A 404 -24.52 20.23 -12.43
N ILE A 405 -23.40 20.27 -11.72
CA ILE A 405 -23.20 21.20 -10.59
C ILE A 405 -22.84 22.59 -11.12
N GLU A 406 -22.02 22.67 -12.17
CA GLU A 406 -21.71 23.94 -12.89
C GLU A 406 -22.99 24.63 -13.37
N GLU A 407 -23.89 23.88 -14.03
CA GLU A 407 -25.17 24.38 -14.52
C GLU A 407 -26.06 24.94 -13.41
N VAL A 408 -26.06 24.30 -12.23
CA VAL A 408 -26.88 24.73 -11.08
C VAL A 408 -26.32 25.95 -10.38
N LYS A 409 -24.97 26.09 -10.29
CA LYS A 409 -24.30 27.15 -9.55
C LYS A 409 -24.00 28.39 -10.40
N GLY A 410 -24.00 28.24 -11.71
CA GLY A 410 -23.78 29.35 -12.66
C GLY A 410 -22.51 30.14 -12.34
N ASP A 411 -22.57 31.48 -12.38
CA ASP A 411 -21.44 32.37 -12.18
C ASP A 411 -21.05 32.61 -10.73
N SER A 412 -21.78 32.04 -9.76
CA SER A 412 -21.54 32.26 -8.32
C SER A 412 -20.29 31.53 -7.80
N VAL A 413 -19.82 30.52 -8.50
CA VAL A 413 -18.64 29.69 -8.12
C VAL A 413 -17.75 29.53 -9.35
N LEU A 414 -16.43 29.69 -9.16
CA LEU A 414 -15.45 29.33 -10.19
C LEU A 414 -15.04 27.88 -10.02
N PHE A 415 -15.20 27.07 -11.07
CA PHE A 415 -14.77 25.67 -11.10
C PHE A 415 -13.35 25.59 -11.64
N VAL A 416 -12.45 24.92 -10.90
CA VAL A 416 -11.02 24.76 -11.25
C VAL A 416 -10.71 23.28 -11.34
N TYR A 417 -10.35 22.80 -12.51
CA TYR A 417 -9.97 21.42 -12.77
C TYR A 417 -8.46 21.32 -12.88
N ILE A 418 -7.83 20.63 -11.92
CA ILE A 418 -6.38 20.44 -11.91
C ILE A 418 -6.07 19.01 -12.37
N ASN A 419 -5.36 18.88 -13.49
CA ASN A 419 -4.87 17.56 -13.91
C ASN A 419 -3.74 17.11 -12.99
N VAL A 420 -3.95 15.98 -12.31
CA VAL A 420 -2.98 15.32 -11.42
C VAL A 420 -2.66 13.89 -11.86
N ALA A 421 -2.98 13.53 -13.10
CA ALA A 421 -2.55 12.29 -13.72
C ALA A 421 -1.09 12.41 -14.17
N SER A 422 -0.20 11.61 -13.57
CA SER A 422 1.23 11.61 -13.91
C SER A 422 1.49 11.12 -15.32
N GLY A 423 2.59 11.59 -15.92
CA GLY A 423 3.04 11.16 -17.24
C GLY A 423 2.22 11.73 -18.42
N ILE A 424 1.33 12.71 -18.19
CA ILE A 424 0.58 13.37 -19.26
C ILE A 424 1.28 14.67 -19.69
N PRO A 425 1.90 14.71 -20.88
CA PRO A 425 2.53 15.93 -21.40
C PRO A 425 1.51 17.08 -21.54
N PHE A 426 1.95 18.32 -21.34
CA PHE A 426 1.12 19.51 -21.50
C PHE A 426 0.39 19.56 -22.85
N THR A 427 1.07 19.24 -23.94
CA THR A 427 0.51 19.23 -25.30
C THR A 427 -0.62 18.22 -25.47
N THR A 428 -0.51 17.07 -24.84
CA THR A 428 -1.56 16.04 -24.83
C THR A 428 -2.74 16.50 -23.98
N TRP A 429 -2.49 17.00 -22.77
CA TRP A 429 -3.53 17.50 -21.87
C TRP A 429 -4.30 18.66 -22.49
N LYS A 430 -3.63 19.60 -23.15
CA LYS A 430 -4.24 20.76 -23.81
C LYS A 430 -5.33 20.36 -24.82
N GLN A 431 -5.19 19.21 -25.49
CA GLN A 431 -6.19 18.71 -26.45
C GLN A 431 -7.51 18.28 -25.76
N TYR A 432 -7.46 18.01 -24.46
CA TYR A 432 -8.62 17.60 -23.66
C TYR A 432 -9.18 18.73 -22.79
N ALA A 433 -8.41 19.81 -22.58
CA ALA A 433 -8.87 20.97 -21.83
C ALA A 433 -9.92 21.71 -22.63
N GLU A 434 -11.19 21.58 -22.24
CA GLU A 434 -12.30 22.29 -22.88
C GLU A 434 -12.44 23.71 -22.28
N PRO A 435 -12.38 24.76 -23.09
CA PRO A 435 -12.68 26.11 -22.61
C PRO A 435 -14.16 26.20 -22.22
N ARG A 436 -14.43 26.57 -20.95
CA ARG A 436 -15.77 26.82 -20.42
C ARG A 436 -15.80 28.15 -19.68
N PRO A 437 -16.86 28.93 -19.80
CA PRO A 437 -16.95 30.22 -19.13
C PRO A 437 -16.87 30.13 -17.59
N GLN A 438 -17.39 29.04 -17.01
CA GLN A 438 -17.45 28.82 -15.56
C GLN A 438 -16.37 27.87 -15.04
N ALA A 439 -15.49 27.39 -15.89
CA ALA A 439 -14.47 26.42 -15.53
C ALA A 439 -13.08 26.83 -16.03
N LEU A 440 -12.09 26.65 -15.18
CA LEU A 440 -10.68 26.87 -15.48
C LEU A 440 -9.95 25.52 -15.43
N HIS A 441 -9.30 25.17 -16.52
CA HIS A 441 -8.49 23.96 -16.58
C HIS A 441 -7.01 24.31 -16.36
N LEU A 442 -6.38 23.59 -15.42
CA LEU A 442 -4.98 23.77 -15.05
C LEU A 442 -4.22 22.45 -15.20
N TRP A 443 -3.00 22.57 -15.67
CA TRP A 443 -2.07 21.45 -15.82
C TRP A 443 -0.95 21.53 -14.79
N ALA A 444 -0.64 20.40 -14.15
CA ALA A 444 0.49 20.23 -13.27
C ALA A 444 1.53 19.29 -13.91
N SER A 445 2.81 19.65 -13.83
CA SER A 445 3.92 18.75 -14.16
C SER A 445 4.03 17.63 -13.12
N ASP A 446 4.74 16.54 -13.42
CA ASP A 446 4.94 15.45 -12.46
C ASP A 446 5.58 15.95 -11.15
N GLU A 447 6.55 16.87 -11.21
CA GLU A 447 7.14 17.51 -10.03
C GLU A 447 6.09 18.31 -9.23
N THR A 448 5.25 19.06 -9.93
CA THR A 448 4.19 19.84 -9.28
C THR A 448 3.09 18.96 -8.71
N ILE A 449 2.79 17.82 -9.35
CA ILE A 449 1.86 16.81 -8.81
C ILE A 449 2.37 16.27 -7.49
N GLU A 450 3.65 15.96 -7.37
CA GLU A 450 4.24 15.49 -6.10
C GLU A 450 4.19 16.58 -5.01
N PHE A 451 4.46 17.83 -5.36
CA PHE A 451 4.28 18.96 -4.45
C PHE A 451 2.81 19.08 -3.98
N LEU A 452 1.86 19.02 -4.90
CA LEU A 452 0.43 19.11 -4.56
C LEU A 452 -0.02 17.93 -3.67
N LYS A 453 0.48 16.72 -3.93
CA LYS A 453 0.22 15.55 -3.08
C LYS A 453 0.70 15.77 -1.65
N GLN A 454 1.90 16.32 -1.47
CA GLN A 454 2.48 16.60 -0.15
C GLN A 454 1.72 17.70 0.59
N VAL A 455 1.39 18.79 -0.11
CA VAL A 455 0.79 19.99 0.51
C VAL A 455 -0.70 19.83 0.75
N TYR A 456 -1.42 19.22 -0.21
CA TYR A 456 -2.87 19.10 -0.16
C TYR A 456 -3.36 17.70 0.20
N THR A 457 -2.46 16.75 0.44
CA THR A 457 -2.81 15.35 0.69
C THR A 457 -3.82 14.85 -0.35
N ILE A 458 -3.47 14.98 -1.65
CA ILE A 458 -4.39 14.68 -2.75
C ILE A 458 -4.60 13.17 -2.83
N GLU A 459 -5.86 12.76 -2.75
CA GLU A 459 -6.30 11.37 -2.87
C GLU A 459 -7.48 11.21 -3.82
N PRO A 460 -7.55 10.11 -4.59
CA PRO A 460 -8.70 9.85 -5.47
C PRO A 460 -10.05 9.77 -4.76
N ARG A 461 -10.06 9.45 -3.45
CA ARG A 461 -11.28 9.39 -2.63
C ARG A 461 -11.86 10.75 -2.30
N PHE A 462 -11.01 11.77 -2.17
CA PHE A 462 -11.38 13.14 -1.84
C PHE A 462 -10.87 14.09 -2.93
N PRO A 463 -11.41 13.97 -4.15
CA PRO A 463 -10.90 14.73 -5.29
C PRO A 463 -11.33 16.19 -5.28
N TYR A 464 -12.24 16.59 -4.40
CA TYR A 464 -12.78 17.95 -4.41
C TYR A 464 -12.42 18.73 -3.15
N MET A 465 -12.27 20.04 -3.33
CA MET A 465 -12.24 21.00 -2.24
C MET A 465 -13.06 22.24 -2.60
N VAL A 466 -13.63 22.86 -1.59
CA VAL A 466 -14.33 24.16 -1.70
C VAL A 466 -13.59 25.19 -0.87
N ILE A 467 -13.33 26.34 -1.49
CA ILE A 467 -12.58 27.47 -0.92
C ILE A 467 -13.47 28.70 -1.03
N ASP A 468 -13.50 29.54 0.01
CA ASP A 468 -14.25 30.78 0.03
C ASP A 468 -13.56 31.93 -0.76
N GLU A 469 -14.20 33.08 -0.87
CA GLU A 469 -13.70 34.26 -1.57
C GLU A 469 -12.37 34.80 -0.99
N ALA A 470 -12.12 34.55 0.29
CA ALA A 470 -10.89 34.94 0.97
C ALA A 470 -9.75 33.92 0.79
N GLY A 471 -10.00 32.82 0.12
CA GLY A 471 -9.03 31.74 -0.10
C GLY A 471 -8.91 30.77 1.08
N ARG A 472 -9.96 30.66 1.93
CA ARG A 472 -9.99 29.75 3.08
C ARG A 472 -10.79 28.52 2.77
N PHE A 473 -10.38 27.35 3.31
CA PHE A 473 -11.12 26.12 3.13
C PHE A 473 -12.51 26.19 3.79
N ILE A 474 -13.52 25.90 3.01
CA ILE A 474 -14.83 25.49 3.50
C ILE A 474 -14.81 23.99 3.80
N ASN A 475 -14.27 23.22 2.88
CA ASN A 475 -14.01 21.80 3.07
C ASN A 475 -12.97 21.32 2.06
N ARG A 476 -11.92 20.62 2.56
CA ARG A 476 -10.89 19.98 1.71
C ARG A 476 -11.25 18.53 1.41
N TRP A 477 -12.01 17.88 2.25
CA TRP A 477 -12.22 16.44 2.26
C TRP A 477 -13.60 16.06 1.69
N ILE A 478 -13.84 16.44 0.44
CA ILE A 478 -15.11 16.18 -0.21
C ILE A 478 -14.97 14.93 -1.09
N PRO A 479 -15.71 13.84 -0.75
CA PRO A 479 -15.65 12.59 -1.49
C PRO A 479 -16.36 12.72 -2.84
N GLN A 480 -15.96 11.84 -3.76
CA GLN A 480 -16.72 11.63 -4.99
C GLN A 480 -17.92 10.72 -4.70
N GLU A 481 -19.14 11.27 -4.76
CA GLU A 481 -20.39 10.55 -4.51
C GLU A 481 -21.22 10.49 -5.79
N PHE A 482 -21.30 9.32 -6.43
CA PHE A 482 -22.16 9.13 -7.60
C PHE A 482 -23.58 8.74 -7.22
N PRO A 483 -24.61 9.21 -7.98
CA PRO A 483 -24.53 10.14 -9.12
C PRO A 483 -24.51 11.62 -8.71
N ASP A 484 -24.86 11.97 -7.48
CA ASP A 484 -25.35 13.32 -7.15
C ASP A 484 -24.32 14.24 -6.50
N ASN A 485 -23.13 13.73 -6.09
CA ASN A 485 -22.13 14.49 -5.35
C ASN A 485 -22.75 15.35 -4.21
N LYS A 486 -23.57 14.70 -3.37
CA LYS A 486 -24.39 15.35 -2.34
C LYS A 486 -23.59 16.24 -1.39
N THR A 487 -22.46 15.72 -0.89
CA THR A 487 -21.57 16.48 0.02
C THR A 487 -20.99 17.69 -0.68
N LEU A 488 -20.58 17.57 -1.95
CA LEU A 488 -20.08 18.72 -2.72
C LEU A 488 -21.18 19.78 -2.90
N ARG A 489 -22.41 19.39 -3.27
CA ARG A 489 -23.56 20.30 -3.41
C ARG A 489 -23.88 21.04 -2.12
N GLN A 490 -23.82 20.35 -0.99
CA GLN A 490 -24.05 20.95 0.33
C GLN A 490 -23.02 22.01 0.64
N ASN A 491 -21.71 21.72 0.47
CA ASN A 491 -20.63 22.67 0.72
C ASN A 491 -20.69 23.89 -0.22
N LEU A 492 -21.05 23.68 -1.48
CA LEU A 492 -21.28 24.78 -2.43
C LEU A 492 -22.51 25.61 -2.05
N GLY A 493 -23.52 25.02 -1.40
CA GLY A 493 -24.68 25.74 -0.83
C GLY A 493 -24.26 26.70 0.28
N GLU A 494 -23.33 26.33 1.14
CA GLU A 494 -22.82 27.21 2.21
C GLU A 494 -22.16 28.49 1.68
N VAL A 495 -21.59 28.45 0.47
CA VAL A 495 -20.86 29.59 -0.14
C VAL A 495 -21.76 30.48 -1.00
N ALA A 496 -22.80 29.91 -1.60
CA ALA A 496 -23.67 30.62 -2.51
C ALA A 496 -24.80 31.45 -1.82
N ILE A 497 -24.91 31.36 -0.49
CA ILE A 497 -25.95 32.01 0.32
C ILE A 497 -25.44 33.31 0.94
N LYS A 498 -24.17 33.64 0.79
CA LYS A 498 -23.62 34.93 1.20
C LYS A 498 -23.63 35.93 0.06
#